data_1d35eb643ce0277cba7afe52b1bdb53f
#
_entry.id   1d35eb643ce0277cba7afe52b1bdb53f
#
_cell.length_a   1.000
_cell.length_b   1.000
_cell.length_c   1.000
_cell.angle_alpha   90.00
_cell.angle_beta   90.00
_cell.angle_gamma   90.00
#
_symmetry.space_group_name_H-M   'P 1'
#
loop_
_entity.id
_entity.type
_entity.pdbx_description
1 polymer ?
#
loop_
_entity_poly.entity_id
_entity_poly.type
_entity_poly.pdbx_seq_one_letter_code
_entity_poly.pdbx_strand_id
1 'polypeptide(L)'
;MRASLPVALTAALLLSLPAVCQAQDQNSTAKLASIKITGSAKFTSEQIVAASGLRVGSDISRDDFQRAADQLGKSGCFSNVQYRYGDSDRGVEAEFQVTDAPSVAILFDNFPWFTDDELIADLKSTVPLFDGTAPEGGEVLDDISDELQIEIGKRGFHGTVSHSLITAPENEQHVQLFHVDDSMLTIASLDFGDSLAQTNRDIHLRLSDMVGSKYSRAALTLFEIEQVRPVYLSHGLLRVKFGTPATKVQGTGANASVAINVPIDPGPTFTWRPPTWTGSRVFGMLELSTMIPLHEGDAADGMKIEQGWQNVTDAYAQRGYLDVKLDSTPHFDEVAKTVSYAIAITEGPQFHMGKLVLTGLSIEGEKRIRGAWRIPAGAVFDKSVYEQFVTGGMKEAFSGLPIHYEKVGRFLQEDPQNATVDVLIDFQ
;
A
#
# COMPACT_ATOMS: atom_id res chain seq x y z
N MET A 1 62.08 44.78 58.44
CA MET A 1 62.95 43.99 59.35
C MET A 1 62.61 42.51 59.01
N ARG A 2 63.52 41.84 58.27
CA ARG A 2 64.44 40.79 58.76
C ARG A 2 63.65 39.67 59.45
N ALA A 3 63.64 38.42 59.02
CA ALA A 3 64.80 37.56 58.77
C ALA A 3 64.40 36.33 57.91
N SER A 4 65.36 35.96 57.11
CA SER A 4 65.57 34.73 56.35
C SER A 4 65.91 33.51 57.17
N LEU A 5 65.68 32.30 56.62
CA LEU A 5 66.51 31.07 56.57
C LEU A 5 65.75 29.79 56.80
N PRO A 6 66.28 28.63 56.36
CA PRO A 6 66.67 28.20 55.01
C PRO A 6 66.03 26.86 54.64
N VAL A 7 66.27 26.51 53.38
CA VAL A 7 65.94 25.30 52.64
C VAL A 7 66.63 24.03 53.21
N ALA A 8 65.89 22.94 53.32
CA ALA A 8 66.45 21.60 53.35
C ALA A 8 65.87 20.82 52.21
N LEU A 9 66.73 20.50 51.24
CA LEU A 9 66.47 19.74 50.05
C LEU A 9 66.58 18.22 50.36
N THR A 10 65.48 17.49 50.37
CA THR A 10 65.48 16.01 50.39
C THR A 10 65.08 15.53 49.06
N ALA A 11 66.04 15.01 48.27
CA ALA A 11 65.81 14.33 47.01
C ALA A 11 65.22 12.93 47.25
N ALA A 12 63.97 12.75 46.93
CA ALA A 12 63.37 11.43 46.84
C ALA A 12 63.50 10.92 45.40
N LEU A 13 64.28 9.90 45.24
CA LEU A 13 64.50 9.15 44.01
C LEU A 13 63.26 8.29 43.73
N LEU A 14 62.34 8.78 42.89
CA LEU A 14 61.23 7.97 42.38
C LEU A 14 61.74 7.10 41.24
N LEU A 15 61.89 5.80 41.47
CA LEU A 15 62.02 4.75 40.47
C LEU A 15 60.72 4.68 39.67
N SER A 16 60.75 5.22 38.46
CA SER A 16 59.70 5.00 37.46
C SER A 16 59.84 3.60 36.87
N LEU A 17 59.01 2.67 37.30
CA LEU A 17 58.75 1.44 36.60
C LEU A 17 58.02 1.78 35.28
N PRO A 18 58.47 1.33 34.09
CA PRO A 18 57.72 1.46 32.89
C PRO A 18 56.50 0.54 33.02
N ALA A 19 55.32 1.12 33.03
CA ALA A 19 54.08 0.39 32.78
C ALA A 19 54.17 -0.15 31.31
N VAL A 20 54.49 -1.42 31.19
CA VAL A 20 54.31 -2.13 29.94
C VAL A 20 52.80 -2.22 29.68
N CYS A 21 52.30 -1.25 28.93
CA CYS A 21 50.99 -1.33 28.32
C CYS A 21 51.09 -2.45 27.30
N GLN A 22 50.67 -3.66 27.68
CA GLN A 22 50.41 -4.73 26.71
C GLN A 22 49.28 -4.24 25.84
N ALA A 23 49.62 -3.78 24.65
CA ALA A 23 48.68 -3.72 23.55
C ALA A 23 48.16 -5.15 23.37
N GLN A 24 46.96 -5.42 23.87
CA GLN A 24 46.26 -6.63 23.52
C GLN A 24 46.12 -6.63 21.99
N ASP A 25 46.71 -7.64 21.36
CA ASP A 25 46.53 -7.92 19.94
C ASP A 25 45.06 -7.94 19.63
N GLN A 26 44.55 -6.89 18.95
CA GLN A 26 43.17 -6.78 18.53
C GLN A 26 42.78 -7.82 17.46
N ASN A 27 43.67 -8.74 17.11
CA ASN A 27 43.52 -9.68 16.02
C ASN A 27 43.71 -11.15 16.43
N SER A 28 43.42 -11.50 17.69
CA SER A 28 43.41 -12.91 18.06
C SER A 28 42.13 -13.56 17.49
N THR A 29 42.30 -14.43 16.48
CA THR A 29 41.24 -15.29 15.96
C THR A 29 41.10 -16.53 16.84
N ALA A 30 39.84 -16.89 17.17
CA ALA A 30 39.53 -18.12 17.85
C ALA A 30 38.51 -18.93 17.03
N LYS A 31 38.38 -20.24 17.30
CA LYS A 31 37.39 -21.06 16.60
C LYS A 31 35.97 -20.76 17.14
N LEU A 32 35.01 -20.53 16.24
CA LEU A 32 33.61 -20.40 16.61
C LEU A 32 33.02 -21.77 16.95
N ALA A 33 32.75 -22.02 18.23
CA ALA A 33 32.26 -23.30 18.73
C ALA A 33 30.75 -23.51 18.54
N SER A 34 29.96 -22.45 18.79
CA SER A 34 28.51 -22.51 18.64
C SER A 34 27.91 -21.12 18.44
N ILE A 35 26.73 -21.10 17.81
CA ILE A 35 25.88 -19.91 17.65
C ILE A 35 24.50 -20.26 18.17
N LYS A 36 24.00 -19.46 19.11
CA LYS A 36 22.64 -19.55 19.61
C LYS A 36 21.84 -18.34 19.13
N ILE A 37 20.68 -18.58 18.57
CA ILE A 37 19.75 -17.52 18.13
C ILE A 37 18.51 -17.56 19.02
N THR A 38 18.01 -16.38 19.41
CA THR A 38 16.78 -16.21 20.20
C THR A 38 15.99 -14.99 19.72
N GLY A 39 14.67 -15.04 19.90
CA GLY A 39 13.79 -13.87 19.73
C GLY A 39 13.02 -13.78 18.41
N SER A 40 13.41 -14.50 17.35
CA SER A 40 12.61 -14.58 16.14
C SER A 40 11.49 -15.59 16.25
N ALA A 41 10.31 -15.21 15.74
CA ALA A 41 9.17 -16.12 15.53
C ALA A 41 8.98 -16.44 14.03
N LYS A 42 9.61 -15.66 13.12
CA LYS A 42 9.49 -15.82 11.68
C LYS A 42 10.56 -16.74 11.07
N PHE A 43 11.79 -16.64 11.56
CA PHE A 43 12.94 -17.30 10.96
C PHE A 43 13.56 -18.33 11.88
N THR A 44 14.02 -19.45 11.33
CA THR A 44 14.74 -20.47 12.09
C THR A 44 16.16 -19.99 12.42
N SER A 45 16.76 -20.65 13.44
CA SER A 45 18.17 -20.36 13.80
C SER A 45 19.12 -20.58 12.63
N GLU A 46 18.89 -21.61 11.82
CA GLU A 46 19.70 -21.93 10.64
C GLU A 46 19.63 -20.84 9.59
N GLN A 47 18.42 -20.28 9.33
CA GLN A 47 18.23 -19.19 8.38
C GLN A 47 18.95 -17.92 8.83
N ILE A 48 18.84 -17.55 10.12
CA ILE A 48 19.51 -16.38 10.68
C ILE A 48 21.03 -16.54 10.66
N VAL A 49 21.53 -17.73 11.00
CA VAL A 49 22.98 -18.03 10.92
C VAL A 49 23.47 -17.96 9.47
N ALA A 50 22.72 -18.51 8.51
CA ALA A 50 23.06 -18.40 7.09
C ALA A 50 23.14 -16.94 6.62
N ALA A 51 22.17 -16.13 7.00
CA ALA A 51 22.13 -14.70 6.67
C ALA A 51 23.22 -13.88 7.38
N SER A 52 23.68 -14.30 8.56
CA SER A 52 24.74 -13.61 9.30
C SER A 52 26.14 -13.78 8.68
N GLY A 53 26.32 -14.72 7.74
CA GLY A 53 27.60 -15.07 7.17
C GLY A 53 28.55 -15.84 8.10
N LEU A 54 28.17 -16.07 9.35
CA LEU A 54 28.95 -16.82 10.33
C LEU A 54 28.89 -18.33 10.07
N ARG A 55 30.00 -19.01 10.33
CA ARG A 55 30.08 -20.48 10.19
C ARG A 55 30.71 -21.08 11.42
N VAL A 56 30.03 -22.04 12.05
CA VAL A 56 30.60 -22.82 13.15
C VAL A 56 31.85 -23.56 12.68
N GLY A 57 32.93 -23.49 13.46
CA GLY A 57 34.23 -24.07 13.15
C GLY A 57 35.19 -23.14 12.39
N SER A 58 34.75 -21.99 11.89
CA SER A 58 35.63 -21.00 11.28
C SER A 58 36.44 -20.23 12.33
N ASP A 59 37.55 -19.67 11.89
CA ASP A 59 38.31 -18.68 12.67
C ASP A 59 37.50 -17.39 12.72
N ILE A 60 37.32 -16.83 13.91
CA ILE A 60 36.45 -15.67 14.15
C ILE A 60 37.22 -14.60 14.94
N SER A 61 36.94 -13.35 14.63
CA SER A 61 37.38 -12.17 15.34
C SER A 61 36.22 -11.40 15.93
N ARG A 62 36.48 -10.42 16.78
CA ARG A 62 35.46 -9.54 17.32
C ARG A 62 34.70 -8.79 16.21
N ASP A 63 35.39 -8.37 15.17
CA ASP A 63 34.83 -7.59 14.07
C ASP A 63 33.87 -8.43 13.21
N ASP A 64 34.01 -9.77 13.22
CA ASP A 64 33.11 -10.66 12.49
C ASP A 64 31.72 -10.69 13.13
N PHE A 65 31.63 -10.64 14.46
CA PHE A 65 30.34 -10.57 15.16
C PHE A 65 29.65 -9.24 14.91
N GLN A 66 30.42 -8.13 14.90
CA GLN A 66 29.85 -6.82 14.58
C GLN A 66 29.34 -6.79 13.13
N ARG A 67 30.11 -7.30 12.17
CA ARG A 67 29.68 -7.39 10.75
C ARG A 67 28.43 -8.25 10.59
N ALA A 68 28.36 -9.38 11.29
CA ALA A 68 27.18 -10.25 11.28
C ALA A 68 25.92 -9.54 11.85
N ALA A 69 26.08 -8.83 12.96
CA ALA A 69 24.99 -8.05 13.54
C ALA A 69 24.54 -6.90 12.62
N ASP A 70 25.49 -6.20 12.01
CA ASP A 70 25.21 -5.12 11.05
C ASP A 70 24.51 -5.66 9.80
N GLN A 71 24.92 -6.82 9.27
CA GLN A 71 24.29 -7.48 8.12
C GLN A 71 22.86 -7.90 8.43
N LEU A 72 22.63 -8.53 9.58
CA LEU A 72 21.28 -8.86 10.03
C LEU A 72 20.41 -7.62 10.23
N GLY A 73 20.97 -6.54 10.80
CA GLY A 73 20.25 -5.28 10.97
C GLY A 73 19.90 -4.60 9.64
N LYS A 74 20.82 -4.59 8.67
CA LYS A 74 20.62 -4.00 7.35
C LYS A 74 19.64 -4.80 6.48
N SER A 75 19.45 -6.08 6.77
CA SER A 75 18.49 -6.90 6.02
C SER A 75 17.07 -6.33 6.00
N GLY A 76 16.70 -5.53 7.03
CA GLY A 76 15.34 -5.02 7.22
C GLY A 76 14.40 -6.02 7.89
N CYS A 77 14.80 -7.27 8.05
CA CYS A 77 13.99 -8.33 8.66
C CYS A 77 13.92 -8.24 10.19
N PHE A 78 14.81 -7.48 10.82
CA PHE A 78 14.87 -7.32 12.27
C PHE A 78 14.86 -5.85 12.67
N SER A 79 14.00 -5.51 13.62
CA SER A 79 13.93 -4.18 14.23
C SER A 79 15.02 -3.95 15.28
N ASN A 80 15.56 -5.04 15.82
CA ASN A 80 16.67 -5.01 16.78
C ASN A 80 17.53 -6.27 16.66
N VAL A 81 18.86 -6.08 16.72
CA VAL A 81 19.84 -7.17 16.72
C VAL A 81 20.86 -6.87 17.82
N GLN A 82 20.95 -7.77 18.78
CA GLN A 82 21.95 -7.72 19.86
C GLN A 82 22.74 -9.01 19.86
N TYR A 83 24.03 -8.93 20.23
CA TYR A 83 24.85 -10.11 20.36
C TYR A 83 25.74 -10.05 21.60
N ARG A 84 26.08 -11.23 22.08
CA ARG A 84 27.12 -11.44 23.09
C ARG A 84 27.92 -12.68 22.73
N TYR A 85 29.16 -12.71 23.13
CA TYR A 85 30.01 -13.85 22.94
C TYR A 85 30.91 -14.06 24.20
N GLY A 86 31.39 -15.28 24.36
CA GLY A 86 32.27 -15.66 25.45
C GLY A 86 33.15 -16.85 25.07
N ASP A 87 34.28 -16.97 25.75
CA ASP A 87 35.19 -18.10 25.57
C ASP A 87 34.66 -19.33 26.29
N SER A 88 34.83 -20.51 25.69
CA SER A 88 34.54 -21.81 26.27
C SER A 88 35.71 -22.75 26.00
N ASP A 89 35.72 -23.94 26.64
CA ASP A 89 36.73 -24.98 26.45
C ASP A 89 36.85 -25.46 24.96
N ARG A 90 35.82 -25.17 24.15
CA ARG A 90 35.71 -25.60 22.74
C ARG A 90 35.98 -24.47 21.75
N GLY A 91 36.19 -23.25 22.22
CA GLY A 91 36.31 -22.05 21.40
C GLY A 91 35.34 -20.95 21.84
N VAL A 92 34.99 -20.04 20.95
CA VAL A 92 34.08 -18.94 21.21
C VAL A 92 32.61 -19.39 20.99
N GLU A 93 31.75 -19.08 21.93
CA GLU A 93 30.31 -19.27 21.81
C GLU A 93 29.65 -17.90 21.66
N ALA A 94 28.76 -17.76 20.66
CA ALA A 94 28.02 -16.54 20.39
C ALA A 94 26.52 -16.75 20.63
N GLU A 95 25.85 -15.73 21.13
CA GLU A 95 24.41 -15.67 21.22
C GLU A 95 23.93 -14.37 20.56
N PHE A 96 23.02 -14.50 19.59
CA PHE A 96 22.31 -13.37 18.96
C PHE A 96 20.87 -13.36 19.47
N GLN A 97 20.42 -12.19 19.90
CA GLN A 97 19.06 -11.92 20.25
C GLN A 97 18.50 -10.93 19.22
N VAL A 98 17.47 -11.37 18.49
CA VAL A 98 16.84 -10.58 17.45
C VAL A 98 15.38 -10.27 17.79
N THR A 99 14.84 -9.23 17.17
CA THR A 99 13.40 -8.93 17.23
C THR A 99 12.94 -8.74 15.80
N ASP A 100 11.94 -9.51 15.39
CA ASP A 100 11.42 -9.45 14.02
C ASP A 100 10.84 -8.05 13.72
N ALA A 101 11.09 -7.56 12.50
CA ALA A 101 10.47 -6.35 11.98
C ALA A 101 9.08 -6.66 11.38
N PRO A 102 8.20 -5.65 11.27
CA PRO A 102 6.99 -5.77 10.46
C PRO A 102 7.32 -6.16 9.01
N SER A 103 6.43 -6.88 8.37
CA SER A 103 6.54 -7.24 6.96
C SER A 103 5.22 -7.05 6.23
N VAL A 104 5.30 -6.89 4.92
CA VAL A 104 4.17 -6.70 4.02
C VAL A 104 4.09 -7.84 3.00
N ALA A 105 2.96 -7.98 2.36
CA ALA A 105 2.79 -8.95 1.26
C ALA A 105 3.68 -8.58 0.06
N ILE A 106 3.92 -9.55 -0.79
CA ILE A 106 4.71 -9.40 -2.02
C ILE A 106 3.78 -9.54 -3.22
N LEU A 107 4.02 -8.70 -4.23
CA LEU A 107 3.43 -8.83 -5.56
C LEU A 107 4.55 -8.97 -6.59
N PHE A 108 4.39 -9.93 -7.50
CA PHE A 108 5.26 -10.08 -8.67
C PHE A 108 4.52 -9.53 -9.89
N ASP A 109 5.00 -8.42 -10.44
CA ASP A 109 4.49 -7.90 -11.71
C ASP A 109 5.13 -8.66 -12.86
N ASN A 110 5.02 -8.44 -14.02
CA ASN A 110 5.60 -8.92 -15.29
C ASN A 110 6.57 -10.15 -15.25
N PHE A 111 6.23 -11.18 -14.46
CA PHE A 111 6.90 -12.50 -14.41
C PHE A 111 6.02 -13.62 -15.03
N PRO A 112 5.64 -13.55 -16.32
CA PRO A 112 4.64 -14.44 -16.90
C PRO A 112 5.13 -15.88 -17.09
N TRP A 113 6.36 -16.21 -16.79
CA TRP A 113 6.93 -17.57 -16.89
C TRP A 113 6.67 -18.43 -15.66
N PHE A 114 6.22 -17.80 -14.56
CA PHE A 114 6.09 -18.42 -13.24
C PHE A 114 4.74 -18.10 -12.62
N THR A 115 4.26 -19.00 -11.78
CA THR A 115 3.24 -18.69 -10.80
C THR A 115 3.86 -18.05 -9.58
N ASP A 116 3.08 -17.31 -8.77
CA ASP A 116 3.58 -16.74 -7.51
C ASP A 116 4.07 -17.80 -6.54
N ASP A 117 3.37 -18.96 -6.49
CA ASP A 117 3.76 -20.08 -5.61
C ASP A 117 5.13 -20.66 -6.01
N GLU A 118 5.42 -20.75 -7.31
CA GLU A 118 6.75 -21.16 -7.79
C GLU A 118 7.82 -20.17 -7.36
N LEU A 119 7.62 -18.87 -7.60
CA LEU A 119 8.58 -17.83 -7.20
C LEU A 119 8.80 -17.80 -5.69
N ILE A 120 7.71 -17.89 -4.89
CA ILE A 120 7.81 -17.94 -3.44
C ILE A 120 8.57 -19.18 -2.97
N ALA A 121 8.33 -20.33 -3.58
CA ALA A 121 9.04 -21.57 -3.23
C ALA A 121 10.53 -21.49 -3.54
N ASP A 122 10.89 -20.96 -4.70
CA ASP A 122 12.28 -20.77 -5.12
C ASP A 122 12.99 -19.77 -4.21
N LEU A 123 12.39 -18.62 -3.92
CA LEU A 123 12.95 -17.63 -3.01
C LEU A 123 13.12 -18.15 -1.58
N LYS A 124 12.20 -18.95 -1.05
CA LYS A 124 12.35 -19.59 0.26
C LYS A 124 13.52 -20.56 0.32
N SER A 125 13.93 -21.12 -0.80
CA SER A 125 15.07 -22.04 -0.87
C SER A 125 16.41 -21.35 -1.02
N THR A 126 16.42 -20.14 -1.58
CA THR A 126 17.65 -19.42 -1.97
C THR A 126 17.94 -18.21 -1.10
N VAL A 127 16.93 -17.48 -0.63
CA VAL A 127 17.07 -16.30 0.23
C VAL A 127 16.78 -16.67 1.70
N PRO A 128 17.80 -16.71 2.58
CA PRO A 128 17.65 -17.22 3.94
C PRO A 128 16.60 -16.49 4.78
N LEU A 129 16.50 -15.15 4.66
CA LEU A 129 15.56 -14.33 5.42
C LEU A 129 14.30 -14.02 4.62
N PHE A 130 13.78 -15.01 3.91
CA PHE A 130 12.53 -14.93 3.19
C PHE A 130 11.53 -15.98 3.68
N ASP A 131 10.38 -15.53 4.19
CA ASP A 131 9.29 -16.38 4.70
C ASP A 131 8.05 -16.42 3.79
N GLY A 132 8.03 -15.61 2.72
CA GLY A 132 6.89 -15.38 1.83
C GLY A 132 6.32 -13.96 1.95
N THR A 133 6.92 -13.16 2.85
CA THR A 133 6.65 -11.73 3.02
C THR A 133 7.96 -10.95 2.95
N ALA A 134 7.92 -9.64 2.84
CA ALA A 134 9.11 -8.80 2.78
C ALA A 134 9.00 -7.60 3.74
N PRO A 135 10.09 -7.08 4.29
CA PRO A 135 10.07 -5.82 5.02
C PRO A 135 9.76 -4.65 4.07
N GLU A 136 9.39 -3.49 4.63
CA GLU A 136 9.19 -2.27 3.83
C GLU A 136 10.50 -1.70 3.27
N GLY A 137 11.65 -2.10 3.79
CA GLY A 137 12.98 -1.70 3.31
C GLY A 137 14.08 -2.57 3.91
N GLY A 138 15.23 -2.61 3.27
CA GLY A 138 16.41 -3.36 3.71
C GLY A 138 17.04 -4.17 2.59
N GLU A 139 18.30 -4.62 2.82
CA GLU A 139 19.12 -5.31 1.81
C GLU A 139 18.52 -6.66 1.34
N VAL A 140 17.64 -7.30 2.14
CA VAL A 140 16.96 -8.53 1.70
C VAL A 140 16.12 -8.33 0.45
N LEU A 141 15.65 -7.11 0.18
CA LEU A 141 14.89 -6.78 -1.03
C LEU A 141 15.78 -6.86 -2.29
N ASP A 142 17.02 -6.46 -2.14
CA ASP A 142 18.03 -6.60 -3.21
C ASP A 142 18.36 -8.08 -3.43
N ASP A 143 18.53 -8.87 -2.36
CA ASP A 143 18.77 -10.33 -2.45
C ASP A 143 17.61 -11.03 -3.19
N ILE A 144 16.36 -10.64 -2.90
CA ILE A 144 15.16 -11.14 -3.58
C ILE A 144 15.20 -10.74 -5.06
N SER A 145 15.51 -9.47 -5.37
CA SER A 145 15.60 -8.97 -6.74
C SER A 145 16.65 -9.70 -7.56
N ASP A 146 17.84 -9.94 -6.97
CA ASP A 146 18.95 -10.66 -7.59
C ASP A 146 18.57 -12.11 -7.92
N GLU A 147 17.90 -12.81 -6.99
CA GLU A 147 17.45 -14.19 -7.24
C GLU A 147 16.36 -14.24 -8.31
N LEU A 148 15.37 -13.34 -8.27
CA LEU A 148 14.36 -13.23 -9.32
C LEU A 148 15.00 -12.95 -10.68
N GLN A 149 16.06 -12.14 -10.74
CA GLN A 149 16.82 -11.86 -11.96
C GLN A 149 17.51 -13.12 -12.48
N ILE A 150 18.04 -13.96 -11.60
CA ILE A 150 18.63 -15.26 -11.94
C ILE A 150 17.55 -16.18 -12.52
N GLU A 151 16.36 -16.23 -11.91
CA GLU A 151 15.27 -17.09 -12.36
C GLU A 151 14.76 -16.71 -13.77
N ILE A 152 14.56 -15.41 -14.05
CA ILE A 152 14.19 -14.98 -15.41
C ILE A 152 15.30 -15.25 -16.42
N GLY A 153 16.58 -15.15 -15.99
CA GLY A 153 17.76 -15.49 -16.79
C GLY A 153 17.76 -16.96 -17.25
N LYS A 154 17.34 -17.90 -16.38
CA LYS A 154 17.18 -19.33 -16.72
C LYS A 154 16.13 -19.56 -17.83
N ARG A 155 15.19 -18.62 -18.01
CA ARG A 155 14.19 -18.62 -19.08
C ARG A 155 14.65 -17.90 -20.36
N GLY A 156 15.93 -17.43 -20.38
CA GLY A 156 16.51 -16.72 -21.51
C GLY A 156 16.06 -15.26 -21.63
N PHE A 157 15.51 -14.70 -20.55
CA PHE A 157 15.15 -13.29 -20.45
C PHE A 157 16.18 -12.55 -19.58
N HIS A 158 16.69 -11.43 -20.10
CA HIS A 158 17.68 -10.62 -19.43
C HIS A 158 17.10 -9.22 -19.17
N GLY A 159 16.83 -8.93 -17.92
CA GLY A 159 16.33 -7.65 -17.46
C GLY A 159 16.76 -7.42 -16.02
N THR A 160 16.80 -6.19 -15.58
CA THR A 160 17.02 -5.85 -14.17
C THR A 160 15.71 -6.01 -13.42
N VAL A 161 15.74 -6.69 -12.29
CA VAL A 161 14.61 -6.78 -11.39
C VAL A 161 14.74 -5.70 -10.33
N SER A 162 13.75 -4.85 -10.22
CA SER A 162 13.64 -3.80 -9.20
C SER A 162 12.47 -4.05 -8.26
N HIS A 163 12.51 -3.39 -7.12
CA HIS A 163 11.42 -3.45 -6.14
C HIS A 163 10.94 -2.05 -5.74
N SER A 164 9.68 -1.95 -5.30
CA SER A 164 9.11 -0.71 -4.78
C SER A 164 7.98 -0.99 -3.80
N LEU A 165 7.89 -0.17 -2.75
CA LEU A 165 6.75 -0.20 -1.83
C LEU A 165 5.60 0.57 -2.46
N ILE A 166 4.46 -0.09 -2.65
CA ILE A 166 3.25 0.51 -3.21
C ILE A 166 2.06 0.28 -2.28
N THR A 167 0.97 1.01 -2.51
CA THR A 167 -0.32 0.73 -1.88
C THR A 167 -1.15 -0.12 -2.83
N ALA A 168 -1.59 -1.29 -2.38
CA ALA A 168 -2.41 -2.18 -3.19
C ALA A 168 -3.79 -1.56 -3.46
N PRO A 169 -4.25 -1.48 -4.71
CA PRO A 169 -5.52 -0.82 -5.05
C PRO A 169 -6.75 -1.53 -4.46
N GLU A 170 -6.63 -2.81 -4.13
CA GLU A 170 -7.76 -3.63 -3.66
C GLU A 170 -8.14 -3.39 -2.19
N ASN A 171 -7.18 -3.05 -1.33
CA ASN A 171 -7.36 -3.02 0.13
C ASN A 171 -6.60 -1.90 0.84
N GLU A 172 -5.95 -0.99 0.09
CA GLU A 172 -5.14 0.12 0.60
C GLU A 172 -3.98 -0.31 1.53
N GLN A 173 -3.54 -1.58 1.46
CA GLN A 173 -2.40 -2.08 2.24
C GLN A 173 -1.09 -1.86 1.50
N HIS A 174 -0.01 -1.65 2.26
CA HIS A 174 1.34 -1.60 1.69
C HIS A 174 1.75 -3.01 1.24
N VAL A 175 2.36 -3.08 0.06
CA VAL A 175 2.90 -4.32 -0.51
C VAL A 175 4.23 -4.02 -1.20
N GLN A 176 5.16 -4.98 -1.19
CA GLN A 176 6.38 -4.92 -2.00
C GLN A 176 6.10 -5.45 -3.39
N LEU A 177 6.22 -4.58 -4.38
CA LEU A 177 6.11 -4.93 -5.79
C LEU A 177 7.50 -5.21 -6.36
N PHE A 178 7.71 -6.41 -6.89
CA PHE A 178 8.89 -6.77 -7.68
C PHE A 178 8.52 -6.77 -9.16
N HIS A 179 9.33 -6.13 -9.99
CA HIS A 179 9.08 -6.03 -11.43
C HIS A 179 10.38 -6.01 -12.23
N VAL A 180 10.29 -6.42 -13.49
CA VAL A 180 11.40 -6.35 -14.44
C VAL A 180 11.38 -4.98 -15.12
N ASP A 181 12.47 -4.22 -14.95
CA ASP A 181 12.65 -2.91 -15.59
C ASP A 181 12.72 -3.05 -17.11
N ASP A 182 12.18 -2.03 -17.80
CA ASP A 182 12.24 -1.91 -19.26
C ASP A 182 11.79 -3.18 -20.03
N SER A 183 10.92 -3.98 -19.37
CA SER A 183 10.36 -5.17 -20.00
C SER A 183 9.67 -4.80 -21.32
N MET A 184 10.10 -5.46 -22.42
CA MET A 184 9.50 -5.32 -23.75
C MET A 184 8.39 -6.33 -24.00
N LEU A 185 7.98 -7.09 -22.97
CA LEU A 185 6.88 -8.04 -23.06
C LEU A 185 5.57 -7.31 -23.40
N THR A 186 4.89 -7.75 -24.45
CA THR A 186 3.59 -7.22 -24.84
C THR A 186 2.51 -8.26 -24.69
N ILE A 187 1.27 -7.84 -24.51
CA ILE A 187 0.12 -8.73 -24.46
C ILE A 187 -0.24 -9.17 -25.90
N ALA A 188 -0.08 -10.47 -26.20
CA ALA A 188 -0.46 -11.04 -27.49
C ALA A 188 -1.98 -11.26 -27.60
N SER A 189 -2.57 -11.76 -26.52
CA SER A 189 -4.01 -11.96 -26.38
C SER A 189 -4.40 -11.95 -24.91
N LEU A 190 -5.60 -11.48 -24.63
CA LEU A 190 -6.23 -11.54 -23.32
C LEU A 190 -7.62 -12.14 -23.48
N ASP A 191 -7.87 -13.25 -22.82
CA ASP A 191 -9.15 -13.95 -22.81
C ASP A 191 -9.62 -14.18 -21.38
N PHE A 192 -10.94 -14.05 -21.20
CA PHE A 192 -11.61 -14.38 -19.95
C PHE A 192 -12.42 -15.66 -20.18
N GLY A 193 -12.15 -16.67 -19.37
CA GLY A 193 -12.71 -18.03 -19.53
C GLY A 193 -14.21 -18.15 -19.27
N ASP A 194 -14.99 -17.06 -19.34
CA ASP A 194 -16.43 -17.05 -19.06
C ASP A 194 -17.25 -16.47 -20.23
N SER A 195 -18.47 -17.01 -20.41
CA SER A 195 -19.36 -16.67 -21.52
C SER A 195 -19.86 -15.22 -21.48
N LEU A 196 -20.10 -14.65 -20.31
CA LEU A 196 -20.54 -13.26 -20.17
C LEU A 196 -19.45 -12.30 -20.63
N ALA A 197 -18.20 -12.52 -20.20
CA ALA A 197 -17.06 -11.72 -20.64
C ALA A 197 -16.82 -11.87 -22.15
N GLN A 198 -16.94 -13.09 -22.69
CA GLN A 198 -16.74 -13.38 -24.12
C GLN A 198 -17.81 -12.77 -25.03
N THR A 199 -19.03 -12.55 -24.55
CA THR A 199 -20.13 -12.02 -25.38
C THR A 199 -20.40 -10.52 -25.12
N ASN A 200 -19.86 -9.95 -24.07
CA ASN A 200 -20.07 -8.54 -23.73
C ASN A 200 -19.25 -7.62 -24.65
N ARG A 201 -19.95 -6.77 -25.42
CA ARG A 201 -19.34 -5.86 -26.40
C ARG A 201 -18.40 -4.83 -25.74
N ASP A 202 -18.76 -4.34 -24.58
CA ASP A 202 -17.97 -3.28 -23.92
C ASP A 202 -16.65 -3.84 -23.39
N ILE A 203 -16.66 -5.07 -22.88
CA ILE A 203 -15.43 -5.79 -22.50
C ILE A 203 -14.55 -5.97 -23.74
N HIS A 204 -15.12 -6.46 -24.85
CA HIS A 204 -14.36 -6.67 -26.10
C HIS A 204 -13.70 -5.41 -26.64
N LEU A 205 -14.40 -4.28 -26.61
CA LEU A 205 -13.82 -3.00 -27.05
C LEU A 205 -12.61 -2.61 -26.22
N ARG A 206 -12.69 -2.79 -24.90
CA ARG A 206 -11.62 -2.44 -23.96
C ARG A 206 -10.48 -3.45 -23.96
N LEU A 207 -10.76 -4.73 -24.24
CA LEU A 207 -9.72 -5.75 -24.42
C LEU A 207 -8.79 -5.40 -25.59
N SER A 208 -9.32 -4.77 -26.64
CA SER A 208 -8.50 -4.36 -27.79
C SER A 208 -7.44 -3.33 -27.42
N ASP A 209 -7.68 -2.53 -26.39
CA ASP A 209 -6.73 -1.52 -25.92
C ASP A 209 -5.60 -2.16 -25.09
N MET A 210 -5.87 -3.32 -24.47
CA MET A 210 -4.87 -4.08 -23.73
C MET A 210 -3.94 -4.88 -24.64
N VAL A 211 -4.46 -5.43 -25.75
CA VAL A 211 -3.65 -6.22 -26.70
C VAL A 211 -2.62 -5.31 -27.40
N GLY A 212 -1.36 -5.73 -27.37
CA GLY A 212 -0.22 -4.95 -27.87
C GLY A 212 0.37 -3.97 -26.85
N SER A 213 -0.28 -3.72 -25.71
CA SER A 213 0.29 -2.95 -24.61
C SER A 213 1.38 -3.75 -23.86
N LYS A 214 2.17 -3.08 -23.04
CA LYS A 214 3.14 -3.76 -22.16
C LYS A 214 2.41 -4.68 -21.18
N TYR A 215 2.94 -5.87 -21.00
CA TYR A 215 2.43 -6.79 -19.98
C TYR A 215 2.76 -6.26 -18.60
N SER A 216 1.75 -6.09 -17.78
CA SER A 216 1.82 -5.78 -16.35
C SER A 216 0.65 -6.48 -15.67
N ARG A 217 0.96 -7.21 -14.62
CA ARG A 217 -0.06 -7.91 -13.81
C ARG A 217 -0.90 -6.92 -13.01
N ALA A 218 -0.26 -5.86 -12.51
CA ALA A 218 -0.97 -4.78 -11.83
C ALA A 218 -1.97 -4.08 -12.75
N ALA A 219 -1.58 -3.79 -14.01
CA ALA A 219 -2.49 -3.22 -15.00
C ALA A 219 -3.63 -4.18 -15.36
N LEU A 220 -3.36 -5.49 -15.43
CA LEU A 220 -4.39 -6.51 -15.67
C LEU A 220 -5.39 -6.55 -14.50
N THR A 221 -4.93 -6.58 -13.26
CA THR A 221 -5.80 -6.56 -12.07
C THR A 221 -6.66 -5.30 -12.04
N LEU A 222 -6.08 -4.14 -12.35
CA LEU A 222 -6.85 -2.90 -12.42
C LEU A 222 -7.93 -2.97 -13.53
N PHE A 223 -7.61 -3.53 -14.68
CA PHE A 223 -8.57 -3.76 -15.75
C PHE A 223 -9.71 -4.70 -15.33
N GLU A 224 -9.40 -5.78 -14.62
CA GLU A 224 -10.38 -6.71 -14.07
C GLU A 224 -11.36 -6.00 -13.12
N ILE A 225 -10.83 -5.19 -12.18
CA ILE A 225 -11.61 -4.47 -11.18
C ILE A 225 -12.46 -3.36 -11.80
N GLU A 226 -11.88 -2.53 -12.66
CA GLU A 226 -12.54 -1.32 -13.16
C GLU A 226 -13.39 -1.56 -14.40
N GLN A 227 -13.05 -2.56 -15.23
CA GLN A 227 -13.67 -2.73 -16.52
C GLN A 227 -14.50 -4.01 -16.64
N VAL A 228 -14.04 -5.11 -16.06
CA VAL A 228 -14.69 -6.42 -16.19
C VAL A 228 -15.68 -6.67 -15.06
N ARG A 229 -15.25 -6.49 -13.81
CA ARG A 229 -16.09 -6.70 -12.62
C ARG A 229 -17.42 -5.96 -12.63
N PRO A 230 -17.49 -4.66 -13.03
CA PRO A 230 -18.76 -3.93 -13.08
C PRO A 230 -19.82 -4.58 -13.97
N VAL A 231 -19.40 -5.24 -15.05
CA VAL A 231 -20.33 -5.98 -15.93
C VAL A 231 -20.97 -7.14 -15.19
N TYR A 232 -20.22 -7.90 -14.42
CA TYR A 232 -20.78 -8.99 -13.59
C TYR A 232 -21.68 -8.46 -12.48
N LEU A 233 -21.23 -7.41 -11.79
CA LEU A 233 -22.02 -6.77 -10.72
C LEU A 233 -23.38 -6.27 -11.24
N SER A 234 -23.42 -5.69 -12.45
CA SER A 234 -24.67 -5.21 -13.07
C SER A 234 -25.68 -6.32 -13.38
N HIS A 235 -25.23 -7.58 -13.44
CA HIS A 235 -26.05 -8.76 -13.64
C HIS A 235 -26.43 -9.49 -12.34
N GLY A 236 -26.16 -8.89 -11.17
CA GLY A 236 -26.44 -9.50 -9.86
C GLY A 236 -25.44 -10.58 -9.45
N LEU A 237 -24.31 -10.70 -10.15
CA LEU A 237 -23.20 -11.63 -9.86
C LEU A 237 -22.24 -11.01 -8.84
N LEU A 238 -22.74 -10.74 -7.63
CA LEU A 238 -22.05 -9.96 -6.61
C LEU A 238 -20.80 -10.63 -6.03
N ARG A 239 -20.63 -11.94 -6.28
CA ARG A 239 -19.53 -12.75 -5.77
C ARG A 239 -18.56 -13.20 -6.85
N VAL A 240 -18.55 -12.50 -7.97
CA VAL A 240 -17.58 -12.78 -9.04
C VAL A 240 -16.15 -12.76 -8.53
N LYS A 241 -15.36 -13.75 -8.91
CA LYS A 241 -13.95 -13.89 -8.57
C LYS A 241 -13.14 -14.11 -9.83
N PHE A 242 -12.04 -13.40 -9.94
CA PHE A 242 -11.01 -13.62 -10.94
C PHE A 242 -9.98 -14.59 -10.36
N GLY A 243 -9.68 -15.66 -11.10
CA GLY A 243 -8.65 -16.60 -10.70
C GLY A 243 -7.27 -16.16 -11.16
N THR A 244 -6.24 -16.90 -10.76
CA THR A 244 -4.88 -16.61 -11.18
C THR A 244 -4.77 -16.69 -12.70
N PRO A 245 -4.27 -15.64 -13.38
CA PRO A 245 -4.08 -15.63 -14.82
C PRO A 245 -3.12 -16.74 -15.26
N ALA A 246 -3.56 -17.57 -16.21
CA ALA A 246 -2.69 -18.52 -16.89
C ALA A 246 -2.00 -17.80 -18.05
N THR A 247 -0.68 -17.75 -18.01
CA THR A 247 0.15 -17.03 -19.00
C THR A 247 0.95 -17.98 -19.87
N LYS A 248 1.12 -17.63 -21.14
CA LYS A 248 1.98 -18.34 -22.07
C LYS A 248 2.84 -17.36 -22.84
N VAL A 249 4.13 -17.37 -22.57
CA VAL A 249 5.10 -16.53 -23.29
C VAL A 249 5.37 -17.14 -24.67
N GLN A 250 5.38 -16.30 -25.70
CA GLN A 250 5.68 -16.60 -27.07
C GLN A 250 6.83 -15.72 -27.57
N GLY A 251 7.76 -16.28 -28.34
CA GLY A 251 8.93 -15.55 -28.81
C GLY A 251 10.02 -15.44 -27.74
N THR A 252 11.07 -14.66 -28.05
CA THR A 252 12.24 -14.44 -27.18
C THR A 252 12.71 -12.99 -27.29
N GLY A 253 13.37 -12.50 -26.23
CA GLY A 253 13.93 -11.15 -26.19
C GLY A 253 12.91 -10.05 -26.43
N ALA A 254 13.27 -9.06 -27.25
CA ALA A 254 12.43 -7.87 -27.52
C ALA A 254 11.13 -8.18 -28.29
N ASN A 255 10.99 -9.37 -28.88
CA ASN A 255 9.79 -9.81 -29.59
C ASN A 255 8.94 -10.78 -28.76
N ALA A 256 9.22 -10.91 -27.47
CA ALA A 256 8.43 -11.76 -26.60
C ALA A 256 7.06 -11.14 -26.34
N SER A 257 6.03 -11.99 -26.38
CA SER A 257 4.66 -11.60 -26.08
C SER A 257 3.98 -12.64 -25.20
N VAL A 258 2.91 -12.22 -24.51
CA VAL A 258 2.23 -13.03 -23.50
C VAL A 258 0.77 -13.24 -23.94
N ALA A 259 0.37 -14.49 -24.12
CA ALA A 259 -1.04 -14.85 -24.19
C ALA A 259 -1.55 -15.11 -22.76
N ILE A 260 -2.67 -14.49 -22.40
CA ILE A 260 -3.22 -14.50 -21.05
C ILE A 260 -4.63 -15.08 -21.10
N ASN A 261 -4.92 -16.01 -20.19
CA ASN A 261 -6.27 -16.49 -19.93
C ASN A 261 -6.57 -16.30 -18.44
N VAL A 262 -7.61 -15.54 -18.12
CA VAL A 262 -8.09 -15.29 -16.75
C VAL A 262 -9.31 -16.14 -16.48
N PRO A 263 -9.24 -17.14 -15.58
CA PRO A 263 -10.42 -17.89 -15.16
C PRO A 263 -11.36 -16.98 -14.37
N ILE A 264 -12.66 -17.05 -14.64
CA ILE A 264 -13.69 -16.34 -13.87
C ILE A 264 -14.63 -17.35 -13.23
N ASP A 265 -14.84 -17.21 -11.93
CA ASP A 265 -15.98 -17.80 -11.22
C ASP A 265 -17.03 -16.70 -11.02
N PRO A 266 -18.10 -16.66 -11.82
CA PRO A 266 -19.11 -15.62 -11.72
C PRO A 266 -19.93 -15.72 -10.43
N GLY A 267 -19.93 -16.87 -9.77
CA GLY A 267 -20.80 -17.14 -8.64
C GLY A 267 -22.31 -17.18 -9.03
N PRO A 268 -23.20 -17.26 -8.04
CA PRO A 268 -24.63 -17.23 -8.29
C PRO A 268 -25.17 -15.81 -8.50
N THR A 269 -26.21 -15.68 -9.30
CA THR A 269 -26.99 -14.44 -9.41
C THR A 269 -27.89 -14.28 -8.18
N PHE A 270 -27.91 -13.08 -7.60
CA PHE A 270 -28.77 -12.72 -6.47
C PHE A 270 -29.85 -11.74 -6.90
N THR A 271 -30.99 -11.79 -6.22
CA THR A 271 -32.07 -10.79 -6.31
C THR A 271 -32.06 -9.87 -5.08
N TRP A 272 -32.43 -8.62 -5.30
CA TRP A 272 -32.43 -7.58 -4.29
C TRP A 272 -33.58 -7.72 -3.29
N ARG A 273 -33.26 -7.53 -2.00
CA ARG A 273 -34.24 -7.28 -0.94
C ARG A 273 -33.96 -5.95 -0.26
N PRO A 274 -35.01 -5.24 0.20
CA PRO A 274 -34.84 -3.96 0.87
C PRO A 274 -33.87 -4.04 2.02
N PRO A 275 -32.99 -3.02 2.20
CA PRO A 275 -32.03 -2.99 3.28
C PRO A 275 -32.68 -2.62 4.62
N THR A 276 -31.99 -2.91 5.71
CA THR A 276 -32.31 -2.42 7.05
C THR A 276 -31.37 -1.30 7.44
N TRP A 277 -31.90 -0.24 8.03
CA TRP A 277 -31.18 0.96 8.39
C TRP A 277 -31.12 1.16 9.89
N THR A 278 -29.99 1.59 10.41
CA THR A 278 -29.80 1.96 11.82
C THR A 278 -28.97 3.23 11.91
N GLY A 279 -29.09 4.00 13.00
CA GLY A 279 -28.25 5.18 13.27
C GLY A 279 -28.73 6.49 12.62
N SER A 280 -29.65 6.47 11.65
CA SER A 280 -30.18 7.68 11.03
C SER A 280 -31.16 8.43 11.94
N ARG A 281 -30.97 9.74 12.05
CA ARG A 281 -31.88 10.71 12.72
C ARG A 281 -32.38 11.77 11.74
N VAL A 282 -31.65 12.03 10.68
CA VAL A 282 -31.92 13.06 9.68
C VAL A 282 -32.94 12.60 8.64
N PHE A 283 -32.85 11.31 8.27
CA PHE A 283 -33.73 10.72 7.26
C PHE A 283 -34.54 9.56 7.83
N GLY A 284 -35.79 9.41 7.38
CA GLY A 284 -36.61 8.23 7.69
C GLY A 284 -36.14 7.00 6.89
N MET A 285 -36.35 5.79 7.46
CA MET A 285 -35.92 4.54 6.81
C MET A 285 -36.53 4.35 5.41
N LEU A 286 -37.79 4.75 5.22
CA LEU A 286 -38.42 4.66 3.91
C LEU A 286 -37.80 5.63 2.91
N GLU A 287 -37.47 6.85 3.34
CA GLU A 287 -36.80 7.86 2.51
C GLU A 287 -35.43 7.37 2.06
N LEU A 288 -34.61 6.81 2.97
CA LEU A 288 -33.34 6.22 2.64
C LEU A 288 -33.46 5.07 1.62
N SER A 289 -34.46 4.20 1.82
CA SER A 289 -34.68 3.08 0.90
C SER A 289 -35.08 3.53 -0.51
N THR A 290 -35.75 4.68 -0.67
CA THR A 290 -36.07 5.22 -2.01
C THR A 290 -34.90 5.81 -2.74
N MET A 291 -33.77 6.06 -2.06
CA MET A 291 -32.53 6.53 -2.68
C MET A 291 -31.78 5.42 -3.40
N ILE A 292 -32.11 4.16 -3.10
CA ILE A 292 -31.53 3.00 -3.78
C ILE A 292 -32.34 2.73 -5.06
N PRO A 293 -31.74 2.76 -6.26
CA PRO A 293 -32.47 2.61 -7.53
C PRO A 293 -32.77 1.14 -7.87
N LEU A 294 -33.27 0.38 -6.88
CA LEU A 294 -33.65 -1.03 -6.99
C LEU A 294 -34.98 -1.28 -6.25
N HIS A 295 -35.79 -2.18 -6.81
CA HIS A 295 -37.04 -2.65 -6.18
C HIS A 295 -36.86 -4.10 -5.70
N GLU A 296 -37.62 -4.49 -4.70
CA GLU A 296 -37.62 -5.87 -4.22
C GLU A 296 -37.89 -6.86 -5.36
N GLY A 297 -37.00 -7.86 -5.50
CA GLY A 297 -37.10 -8.86 -6.56
C GLY A 297 -36.32 -8.53 -7.84
N ASP A 298 -35.81 -7.31 -7.99
CA ASP A 298 -34.91 -6.98 -9.11
C ASP A 298 -33.62 -7.81 -9.00
N ALA A 299 -32.91 -8.00 -10.11
CA ALA A 299 -31.52 -8.46 -10.04
C ALA A 299 -30.73 -7.51 -9.16
N ALA A 300 -29.94 -8.04 -8.22
CA ALA A 300 -29.16 -7.25 -7.28
C ALA A 300 -27.96 -6.61 -8.01
N ASP A 301 -28.25 -5.63 -8.85
CA ASP A 301 -27.26 -4.87 -9.62
C ASP A 301 -26.32 -4.12 -8.66
N GLY A 302 -25.07 -4.62 -8.57
CA GLY A 302 -24.06 -4.08 -7.67
C GLY A 302 -23.72 -2.61 -7.96
N MET A 303 -23.79 -2.20 -9.24
CA MET A 303 -23.53 -0.81 -9.62
C MET A 303 -24.64 0.13 -9.15
N LYS A 304 -25.89 -0.35 -9.20
CA LYS A 304 -27.03 0.41 -8.66
C LYS A 304 -27.03 0.44 -7.12
N ILE A 305 -26.56 -0.63 -6.48
CA ILE A 305 -26.36 -0.66 -5.03
C ILE A 305 -25.36 0.41 -4.61
N GLU A 306 -24.20 0.45 -5.26
CA GLU A 306 -23.16 1.47 -5.03
C GLU A 306 -23.69 2.89 -5.27
N GLN A 307 -24.40 3.09 -6.38
CA GLN A 307 -25.06 4.37 -6.68
C GLN A 307 -26.06 4.75 -5.57
N GLY A 308 -26.76 3.78 -5.01
CA GLY A 308 -27.66 4.01 -3.90
C GLY A 308 -26.94 4.51 -2.64
N TRP A 309 -25.80 3.92 -2.29
CA TRP A 309 -25.00 4.41 -1.18
C TRP A 309 -24.49 5.82 -1.41
N GLN A 310 -24.07 6.13 -2.64
CA GLN A 310 -23.64 7.47 -3.01
C GLN A 310 -24.80 8.47 -2.90
N ASN A 311 -26.00 8.12 -3.40
CA ASN A 311 -27.18 8.97 -3.29
C ASN A 311 -27.50 9.31 -1.82
N VAL A 312 -27.40 8.32 -0.91
CA VAL A 312 -27.59 8.54 0.53
C VAL A 312 -26.52 9.50 1.07
N THR A 313 -25.25 9.25 0.77
CA THR A 313 -24.13 10.10 1.20
C THR A 313 -24.32 11.54 0.70
N ASP A 314 -24.70 11.72 -0.55
CA ASP A 314 -24.95 13.03 -1.15
C ASP A 314 -26.13 13.75 -0.51
N ALA A 315 -27.21 13.02 -0.18
CA ALA A 315 -28.36 13.59 0.52
C ALA A 315 -28.00 14.10 1.92
N TYR A 316 -27.13 13.38 2.63
CA TYR A 316 -26.57 13.84 3.91
C TYR A 316 -25.68 15.07 3.74
N ALA A 317 -24.81 15.06 2.73
CA ALA A 317 -23.89 16.17 2.43
C ALA A 317 -24.62 17.46 2.01
N GLN A 318 -25.80 17.34 1.34
CA GLN A 318 -26.70 18.47 1.05
C GLN A 318 -27.29 19.10 2.33
N ARG A 319 -27.37 18.33 3.41
CA ARG A 319 -27.85 18.80 4.72
C ARG A 319 -26.70 19.12 5.69
N GLY A 320 -25.47 19.25 5.18
CA GLY A 320 -24.29 19.64 5.95
C GLY A 320 -23.60 18.50 6.72
N TYR A 321 -24.01 17.26 6.56
CA TYR A 321 -23.36 16.12 7.19
C TYR A 321 -22.26 15.56 6.27
N LEU A 322 -21.10 16.22 6.29
CA LEU A 322 -19.97 15.90 5.38
C LEU A 322 -19.24 14.62 5.77
N ASP A 323 -19.21 14.30 7.06
CA ASP A 323 -18.49 13.14 7.65
C ASP A 323 -19.37 11.90 7.78
N VAL A 324 -20.51 11.85 7.09
CA VAL A 324 -21.39 10.69 7.18
C VAL A 324 -20.67 9.42 6.72
N LYS A 325 -20.81 8.36 7.51
CA LYS A 325 -20.28 7.02 7.18
C LYS A 325 -21.42 6.03 7.10
N LEU A 326 -21.35 5.17 6.08
CA LEU A 326 -22.28 4.08 5.84
C LEU A 326 -21.53 2.76 5.97
N ASP A 327 -21.72 2.05 7.08
CA ASP A 327 -21.18 0.71 7.27
C ASP A 327 -22.21 -0.31 6.77
N SER A 328 -22.01 -0.83 5.55
CA SER A 328 -22.91 -1.76 4.90
C SER A 328 -22.42 -3.20 5.01
N THR A 329 -23.25 -4.09 5.57
CA THR A 329 -22.96 -5.51 5.70
C THR A 329 -23.96 -6.30 4.84
N PRO A 330 -23.49 -7.03 3.80
CA PRO A 330 -24.34 -7.87 2.97
C PRO A 330 -24.76 -9.15 3.70
N HIS A 331 -26.01 -9.54 3.54
CA HIS A 331 -26.59 -10.79 4.00
C HIS A 331 -27.10 -11.59 2.80
N PHE A 332 -26.41 -12.66 2.45
CA PHE A 332 -26.77 -13.55 1.35
C PHE A 332 -27.59 -14.73 1.83
N ASP A 333 -28.76 -14.95 1.22
CA ASP A 333 -29.51 -16.18 1.34
C ASP A 333 -29.17 -17.10 0.16
N GLU A 334 -28.37 -18.13 0.42
CA GLU A 334 -27.90 -19.06 -0.59
C GLU A 334 -29.00 -19.99 -1.15
N VAL A 335 -30.08 -20.18 -0.41
CA VAL A 335 -31.20 -21.01 -0.82
C VAL A 335 -32.16 -20.20 -1.67
N ALA A 336 -32.58 -19.04 -1.18
CA ALA A 336 -33.48 -18.15 -1.90
C ALA A 336 -32.78 -17.34 -2.99
N LYS A 337 -31.45 -17.34 -3.05
CA LYS A 337 -30.64 -16.51 -3.95
C LYS A 337 -31.00 -15.04 -3.86
N THR A 338 -31.14 -14.54 -2.64
CA THR A 338 -31.44 -13.13 -2.37
C THR A 338 -30.31 -12.48 -1.58
N VAL A 339 -30.14 -11.18 -1.74
CA VAL A 339 -29.25 -10.36 -0.92
C VAL A 339 -29.98 -9.18 -0.32
N SER A 340 -29.73 -8.90 0.93
CA SER A 340 -30.11 -7.67 1.63
C SER A 340 -28.88 -7.10 2.33
N TYR A 341 -28.99 -5.84 2.78
CA TYR A 341 -27.90 -5.18 3.50
C TYR A 341 -28.37 -4.66 4.84
N ALA A 342 -27.58 -4.87 5.88
CA ALA A 342 -27.72 -4.13 7.13
C ALA A 342 -26.79 -2.93 7.08
N ILE A 343 -27.34 -1.72 7.24
CA ILE A 343 -26.58 -0.48 7.09
C ILE A 343 -26.64 0.29 8.40
N ALA A 344 -25.47 0.53 8.97
CA ALA A 344 -25.28 1.38 10.13
C ALA A 344 -24.77 2.76 9.66
N ILE A 345 -25.50 3.81 10.02
CA ILE A 345 -25.17 5.19 9.65
C ILE A 345 -24.56 5.89 10.86
N THR A 346 -23.40 6.49 10.65
CA THR A 346 -22.78 7.43 11.59
C THR A 346 -22.82 8.81 10.95
N GLU A 347 -23.74 9.68 11.42
CA GLU A 347 -24.05 10.95 10.74
C GLU A 347 -22.92 12.00 10.86
N GLY A 348 -22.16 11.98 11.96
CA GLY A 348 -21.19 13.04 12.25
C GLY A 348 -21.86 14.37 12.66
N PRO A 349 -21.10 15.47 12.75
CA PRO A 349 -21.63 16.81 13.02
C PRO A 349 -22.29 17.40 11.77
N GLN A 350 -23.29 18.29 11.97
CA GLN A 350 -23.84 19.11 10.88
C GLN A 350 -22.96 20.34 10.71
N PHE A 351 -22.28 20.45 9.59
CA PHE A 351 -21.40 21.55 9.27
C PHE A 351 -22.16 22.78 8.77
N HIS A 352 -21.69 23.95 9.18
CA HIS A 352 -22.15 25.25 8.73
C HIS A 352 -21.05 25.96 7.97
N MET A 353 -21.42 26.81 7.02
CA MET A 353 -20.47 27.62 6.26
C MET A 353 -19.71 28.55 7.18
N GLY A 354 -18.40 28.43 7.24
CA GLY A 354 -17.49 29.35 7.87
C GLY A 354 -17.15 30.52 6.95
N LYS A 355 -15.95 30.54 6.42
CA LYS A 355 -15.42 31.63 5.57
C LYS A 355 -15.26 31.18 4.12
N LEU A 356 -15.54 32.07 3.18
CA LEU A 356 -15.08 31.96 1.80
C LEU A 356 -13.78 32.74 1.66
N VAL A 357 -12.65 32.04 1.52
CA VAL A 357 -11.30 32.59 1.34
C VAL A 357 -10.94 32.50 -0.13
N LEU A 358 -10.62 33.63 -0.74
CA LEU A 358 -10.25 33.75 -2.15
C LEU A 358 -8.86 34.34 -2.24
N THR A 359 -7.96 33.70 -2.97
CA THR A 359 -6.60 34.15 -3.20
C THR A 359 -6.29 34.23 -4.71
N GLY A 360 -5.33 35.07 -5.09
CA GLY A 360 -4.90 35.20 -6.49
C GLY A 360 -5.84 36.01 -7.41
N LEU A 361 -6.93 36.63 -6.90
CA LEU A 361 -7.90 37.37 -7.65
C LEU A 361 -7.63 38.88 -7.66
N SER A 362 -8.01 39.57 -8.77
CA SER A 362 -8.21 41.01 -8.76
C SER A 362 -9.44 41.37 -7.92
N ILE A 363 -9.53 42.65 -7.50
CA ILE A 363 -10.67 43.17 -6.73
C ILE A 363 -12.01 42.90 -7.45
N GLU A 364 -12.03 43.10 -8.78
CA GLU A 364 -13.23 42.85 -9.59
C GLU A 364 -13.57 41.35 -9.67
N GLY A 365 -12.55 40.49 -9.83
CA GLY A 365 -12.71 39.03 -9.82
C GLY A 365 -13.27 38.53 -8.49
N GLU A 366 -12.69 39.01 -7.39
CA GLU A 366 -13.18 38.64 -6.02
C GLU A 366 -14.64 39.07 -5.82
N LYS A 367 -15.00 40.31 -6.22
CA LYS A 367 -16.37 40.83 -6.10
C LYS A 367 -17.36 39.94 -6.86
N ARG A 368 -17.01 39.49 -8.07
CA ARG A 368 -17.88 38.62 -8.89
C ARG A 368 -18.03 37.23 -8.29
N ILE A 369 -16.95 36.65 -7.85
CA ILE A 369 -16.99 35.32 -7.19
C ILE A 369 -17.83 35.38 -5.91
N ARG A 370 -17.61 36.38 -5.05
CA ARG A 370 -18.44 36.58 -3.85
C ARG A 370 -19.91 36.84 -4.18
N GLY A 371 -20.21 37.54 -5.27
CA GLY A 371 -21.57 37.78 -5.74
C GLY A 371 -22.26 36.53 -6.32
N ALA A 372 -21.50 35.60 -6.85
CA ALA A 372 -22.00 34.33 -7.37
C ALA A 372 -22.11 33.25 -6.27
N TRP A 373 -21.40 33.42 -5.16
CA TRP A 373 -21.45 32.49 -4.03
C TRP A 373 -22.82 32.46 -3.35
N ARG A 374 -23.37 31.27 -3.09
CA ARG A 374 -24.74 31.06 -2.64
C ARG A 374 -24.91 30.60 -1.20
N ILE A 375 -23.81 30.19 -0.50
CA ILE A 375 -23.91 29.70 0.87
C ILE A 375 -23.45 30.80 1.83
N PRO A 376 -24.37 31.47 2.56
CA PRO A 376 -23.98 32.52 3.52
C PRO A 376 -23.19 31.92 4.69
N ALA A 377 -22.31 32.73 5.28
CA ALA A 377 -21.63 32.35 6.52
C ALA A 377 -22.66 32.02 7.62
N GLY A 378 -22.45 30.92 8.34
CA GLY A 378 -23.33 30.40 9.39
C GLY A 378 -24.54 29.61 8.87
N ALA A 379 -24.81 29.57 7.58
CA ALA A 379 -25.85 28.69 7.02
C ALA A 379 -25.36 27.23 7.00
N VAL A 380 -26.29 26.27 7.02
CA VAL A 380 -25.97 24.86 6.80
C VAL A 380 -25.18 24.72 5.48
N PHE A 381 -24.08 24.01 5.50
CA PHE A 381 -23.25 23.83 4.31
C PHE A 381 -23.88 22.79 3.37
N ASP A 382 -24.43 23.26 2.28
CA ASP A 382 -24.97 22.38 1.22
C ASP A 382 -23.84 22.08 0.20
N LYS A 383 -23.32 20.84 0.24
CA LYS A 383 -22.26 20.39 -0.65
C LYS A 383 -22.66 20.47 -2.13
N SER A 384 -23.95 20.26 -2.47
CA SER A 384 -24.40 20.31 -3.85
C SER A 384 -24.34 21.73 -4.42
N VAL A 385 -24.66 22.75 -3.61
CA VAL A 385 -24.52 24.16 -3.98
C VAL A 385 -23.04 24.53 -4.19
N TYR A 386 -22.15 24.02 -3.33
CA TYR A 386 -20.71 24.17 -3.51
C TYR A 386 -20.24 23.52 -4.81
N GLU A 387 -20.61 22.28 -5.09
CA GLU A 387 -20.21 21.56 -6.30
C GLU A 387 -20.72 22.23 -7.59
N GLN A 388 -21.96 22.70 -7.60
CA GLN A 388 -22.53 23.45 -8.72
C GLN A 388 -21.74 24.74 -8.96
N PHE A 389 -21.38 25.46 -7.88
CA PHE A 389 -20.58 26.67 -7.98
C PHE A 389 -19.18 26.35 -8.56
N VAL A 390 -18.53 25.31 -8.07
CA VAL A 390 -17.17 24.94 -8.51
C VAL A 390 -17.14 24.40 -9.93
N THR A 391 -18.19 23.69 -10.37
CA THR A 391 -18.27 23.09 -11.70
C THR A 391 -18.66 24.10 -12.80
N GLY A 392 -19.59 25.01 -12.50
CA GLY A 392 -20.15 25.95 -13.47
C GLY A 392 -20.18 27.41 -13.02
N GLY A 393 -20.60 27.65 -11.77
CA GLY A 393 -20.85 29.01 -11.26
C GLY A 393 -19.62 29.92 -11.28
N MET A 394 -18.41 29.39 -11.04
CA MET A 394 -17.18 30.17 -11.16
C MET A 394 -16.90 30.58 -12.60
N LYS A 395 -17.11 29.69 -13.57
CA LYS A 395 -16.93 29.99 -14.98
C LYS A 395 -17.91 31.07 -15.45
N GLU A 396 -19.16 30.98 -14.99
CA GLU A 396 -20.18 32.00 -15.28
C GLU A 396 -19.84 33.36 -14.67
N ALA A 397 -19.33 33.37 -13.41
CA ALA A 397 -18.91 34.61 -12.75
C ALA A 397 -17.79 35.36 -13.48
N PHE A 398 -16.92 34.66 -14.19
CA PHE A 398 -15.86 35.24 -15.00
C PHE A 398 -16.26 35.51 -16.44
N SER A 399 -17.47 35.19 -16.85
CA SER A 399 -17.92 35.43 -18.22
C SER A 399 -17.78 36.91 -18.59
N GLY A 400 -17.12 37.19 -19.73
CA GLY A 400 -16.88 38.52 -20.23
C GLY A 400 -15.69 39.28 -19.60
N LEU A 401 -14.92 38.63 -18.73
CA LEU A 401 -13.64 39.19 -18.25
C LEU A 401 -12.45 38.55 -19.02
N PRO A 402 -11.41 39.34 -19.36
CA PRO A 402 -10.21 38.78 -19.97
C PRO A 402 -9.27 38.16 -18.89
N ILE A 403 -9.80 37.22 -18.15
CA ILE A 403 -9.06 36.59 -17.04
C ILE A 403 -8.76 35.14 -17.43
N HIS A 404 -7.49 34.78 -17.44
CA HIS A 404 -7.04 33.39 -17.59
C HIS A 404 -6.28 32.98 -16.32
N TYR A 405 -6.69 31.91 -15.72
CA TYR A 405 -5.97 31.22 -14.65
C TYR A 405 -5.45 29.88 -15.16
N GLU A 406 -4.18 29.61 -14.92
CA GLU A 406 -3.57 28.35 -15.33
C GLU A 406 -4.04 27.17 -14.43
N LYS A 407 -4.27 27.50 -13.16
CA LYS A 407 -4.69 26.50 -12.16
C LYS A 407 -5.62 27.13 -11.13
N VAL A 408 -6.63 26.38 -10.71
CA VAL A 408 -7.53 26.77 -9.62
C VAL A 408 -7.51 25.68 -8.55
N GLY A 409 -6.88 25.98 -7.40
CA GLY A 409 -6.91 25.14 -6.20
C GLY A 409 -8.25 25.30 -5.47
N ARG A 410 -8.80 24.22 -4.93
CA ARG A 410 -10.10 24.17 -4.25
C ARG A 410 -9.99 23.28 -3.03
N PHE A 411 -10.23 23.83 -1.86
CA PHE A 411 -10.07 23.10 -0.60
C PHE A 411 -11.24 23.38 0.32
N LEU A 412 -11.74 22.33 0.96
CA LEU A 412 -12.67 22.41 2.08
C LEU A 412 -11.83 22.19 3.34
N GLN A 413 -11.88 23.14 4.25
CA GLN A 413 -11.20 23.05 5.56
C GLN A 413 -12.27 22.88 6.63
N GLU A 414 -12.43 21.65 7.08
CA GLU A 414 -13.40 21.27 8.10
C GLU A 414 -12.83 21.52 9.50
N ASP A 415 -13.65 22.07 10.37
CA ASP A 415 -13.41 22.18 11.80
C ASP A 415 -14.52 21.41 12.57
N PRO A 416 -14.30 20.13 12.86
CA PRO A 416 -15.28 19.29 13.53
C PRO A 416 -15.62 19.77 14.94
N GLN A 417 -14.73 20.50 15.62
CA GLN A 417 -14.98 21.01 16.98
C GLN A 417 -16.01 22.13 16.99
N ASN A 418 -15.96 23.00 15.98
CA ASN A 418 -16.90 24.12 15.81
C ASN A 418 -18.01 23.79 14.82
N ALA A 419 -18.00 22.61 14.21
CA ALA A 419 -18.91 22.18 13.17
C ALA A 419 -19.02 23.23 12.04
N THR A 420 -17.88 23.74 11.57
CA THR A 420 -17.79 24.70 10.47
C THR A 420 -16.90 24.19 9.35
N VAL A 421 -17.17 24.65 8.13
CA VAL A 421 -16.32 24.40 6.97
C VAL A 421 -15.97 25.72 6.28
N ASP A 422 -14.67 25.98 6.14
CA ASP A 422 -14.15 27.09 5.34
C ASP A 422 -13.90 26.62 3.91
N VAL A 423 -14.25 27.44 2.95
CA VAL A 423 -13.98 27.17 1.53
C VAL A 423 -12.83 28.05 1.08
N LEU A 424 -11.72 27.43 0.68
CA LEU A 424 -10.56 28.11 0.12
C LEU A 424 -10.49 27.86 -1.39
N ILE A 425 -10.46 28.93 -2.19
CA ILE A 425 -10.25 28.87 -3.65
C ILE A 425 -9.05 29.72 -4.00
N ASP A 426 -8.01 29.08 -4.54
CA ASP A 426 -6.74 29.69 -4.92
C ASP A 426 -6.60 29.73 -6.44
N PHE A 427 -6.48 30.94 -6.98
CA PHE A 427 -6.33 31.18 -8.41
C PHE A 427 -4.88 31.49 -8.73
N GLN A 428 -4.26 30.67 -9.57
CA GLN A 428 -2.85 30.77 -9.98
C GLN A 428 -2.71 31.02 -11.47
#